data_c01a58c2bab8f8cf7e0f8e223bd199c7
#
_entry.id   c01a58c2bab8f8cf7e0f8e223bd199c7
#
_cell.length_a   1.000
_cell.length_b   1.000
_cell.length_c   1.000
_cell.angle_alpha   90.00
_cell.angle_beta   90.00
_cell.angle_gamma   90.00
#
_symmetry.space_group_name_H-M   'P 1'
#
loop_
_entity.id
_entity.type
_entity.pdbx_description
1 polymer ?
#
loop_
_entity_poly.entity_id
_entity_poly.type
_entity_poly.pdbx_seq_one_letter_code
_entity_poly.pdbx_strand_id
1 'polypeptide(L)'
;KHITTAEGGAITTNSKEMYEKLLLLRAHGMVKTPDMKPWEYEMRELGYNYRITDMQCALGLSQLNKLDSFIARRKEIAKTYDSAFKNTIIKPLYTFDSNSSYHLYVVLVDFTKLNISKEELFIWLREKNIGIQLHYIPINKQPYYKNLGFGDEQTPNMDRYYEECFSLPMYPLLSNEEQDYVIKALFEILNG
;
A
#
# COMPACT_ATOMS: atom_id res chain seq x y z
N LYS A 1 0.52 1.52 -5.18
CA LYS A 1 1.75 2.13 -4.66
C LYS A 1 2.01 3.45 -5.39
N HIS A 2 3.22 4.01 -5.27
CA HIS A 2 3.52 5.33 -5.88
C HIS A 2 3.67 5.27 -7.40
N ILE A 3 4.28 4.20 -7.90
CA ILE A 3 4.42 3.88 -9.33
C ILE A 3 3.93 2.46 -9.58
N THR A 4 3.69 2.13 -10.84
CA THR A 4 3.22 0.81 -11.24
C THR A 4 3.91 0.31 -12.51
N THR A 5 4.01 -1.00 -12.63
CA THR A 5 4.33 -1.72 -13.87
C THR A 5 3.17 -2.65 -14.28
N ALA A 6 1.94 -2.36 -13.82
CA ALA A 6 0.79 -3.25 -13.72
C ALA A 6 1.05 -4.32 -12.67
N GLU A 7 1.82 -5.35 -12.99
CA GLU A 7 2.40 -6.30 -12.04
C GLU A 7 3.93 -6.29 -12.18
N GLY A 8 4.65 -6.47 -11.06
CA GLY A 8 6.10 -6.52 -11.09
C GLY A 8 6.73 -6.12 -9.76
N GLY A 9 8.05 -6.12 -9.75
CA GLY A 9 8.87 -5.72 -8.61
C GLY A 9 10.28 -5.39 -9.04
N ALA A 10 11.03 -4.75 -8.15
CA ALA A 10 12.43 -4.43 -8.37
C ALA A 10 13.23 -4.70 -7.10
N ILE A 11 14.43 -5.20 -7.28
CA ILE A 11 15.42 -5.37 -6.22
C ILE A 11 16.63 -4.55 -6.58
N THR A 12 17.09 -3.67 -5.70
CA THR A 12 18.33 -2.91 -5.83
C THR A 12 19.35 -3.43 -4.82
N THR A 13 20.62 -3.54 -5.23
CA THR A 13 21.69 -4.02 -4.35
C THR A 13 23.03 -3.43 -4.77
N ASN A 14 23.93 -3.22 -3.80
CA ASN A 14 25.33 -2.86 -4.00
C ASN A 14 26.25 -4.10 -3.98
N SER A 15 25.71 -5.30 -3.71
CA SER A 15 26.45 -6.55 -3.74
C SER A 15 26.42 -7.17 -5.15
N LYS A 16 27.60 -7.32 -5.76
CA LYS A 16 27.73 -7.99 -7.05
C LYS A 16 27.28 -9.45 -6.98
N GLU A 17 27.65 -10.15 -5.94
CA GLU A 17 27.25 -11.55 -5.70
C GLU A 17 25.72 -11.68 -5.65
N MET A 18 25.04 -10.81 -4.88
CA MET A 18 23.59 -10.80 -4.79
C MET A 18 22.96 -10.50 -6.15
N TYR A 19 23.48 -9.54 -6.90
CA TYR A 19 23.00 -9.21 -8.24
C TYR A 19 23.08 -10.41 -9.20
N GLU A 20 24.22 -11.08 -9.25
CA GLU A 20 24.43 -12.27 -10.08
C GLU A 20 23.48 -13.42 -9.69
N LYS A 21 23.29 -13.63 -8.38
CA LYS A 21 22.35 -14.61 -7.85
C LYS A 21 20.91 -14.30 -8.25
N LEU A 22 20.48 -13.05 -8.15
CA LEU A 22 19.14 -12.61 -8.55
C LEU A 22 18.90 -12.77 -10.06
N LEU A 23 19.90 -12.48 -10.89
CA LEU A 23 19.80 -12.71 -12.34
C LEU A 23 19.60 -14.19 -12.66
N LEU A 24 20.32 -15.07 -11.97
CA LEU A 24 20.21 -16.51 -12.12
C LEU A 24 18.82 -17.01 -11.71
N LEU A 25 18.39 -16.65 -10.50
CA LEU A 25 17.09 -17.07 -9.95
C LEU A 25 15.89 -16.55 -10.76
N ARG A 26 15.96 -15.33 -11.29
CA ARG A 26 14.94 -14.74 -12.14
C ARG A 26 14.68 -15.52 -13.43
N ALA A 27 15.67 -16.24 -13.93
CA ALA A 27 15.69 -16.90 -15.24
C ALA A 27 15.87 -18.42 -15.11
N HIS A 28 15.05 -19.08 -14.33
CA HIS A 28 15.00 -20.54 -14.14
C HIS A 28 16.26 -21.17 -13.53
N GLY A 29 17.18 -20.40 -12.97
CA GLY A 29 18.47 -20.89 -12.49
C GLY A 29 19.39 -21.38 -13.63
N MET A 30 19.13 -20.97 -14.87
CA MET A 30 19.85 -21.44 -16.05
C MET A 30 21.03 -20.54 -16.40
N VAL A 31 22.11 -21.15 -16.82
CA VAL A 31 23.35 -20.52 -17.31
C VAL A 31 23.67 -20.99 -18.69
N LYS A 32 24.18 -20.08 -19.52
CA LYS A 32 24.83 -20.40 -20.82
C LYS A 32 26.17 -19.69 -20.86
N THR A 33 27.23 -20.44 -21.10
CA THR A 33 28.59 -19.90 -21.24
C THR A 33 29.06 -19.97 -22.69
N PRO A 34 30.07 -19.15 -23.11
CA PRO A 34 30.54 -19.12 -24.49
C PRO A 34 31.15 -20.43 -25.01
N ASP A 35 31.59 -21.30 -24.12
CA ASP A 35 32.18 -22.60 -24.41
C ASP A 35 31.14 -23.71 -24.63
N MET A 36 29.89 -23.44 -24.30
CA MET A 36 28.79 -24.39 -24.55
C MET A 36 28.38 -24.41 -26.02
N LYS A 37 27.89 -25.57 -26.48
CA LYS A 37 27.29 -25.69 -27.81
C LYS A 37 26.08 -24.73 -27.96
N PRO A 38 25.68 -24.40 -29.20
CA PRO A 38 24.60 -23.43 -29.43
C PRO A 38 23.29 -23.77 -28.74
N TRP A 39 22.98 -25.00 -28.48
CA TRP A 39 21.77 -25.51 -27.84
C TRP A 39 21.93 -25.86 -26.36
N GLU A 40 23.17 -25.85 -25.81
CA GLU A 40 23.46 -26.23 -24.43
C GLU A 40 23.17 -25.09 -23.48
N TYR A 41 22.69 -25.44 -22.31
CA TYR A 41 22.53 -24.63 -21.12
C TYR A 41 22.55 -25.56 -19.89
N GLU A 42 22.82 -25.02 -18.73
CA GLU A 42 22.81 -25.76 -17.48
C GLU A 42 21.85 -25.09 -16.49
N MET A 43 21.04 -25.87 -15.81
CA MET A 43 20.29 -25.45 -14.65
C MET A 43 21.16 -25.65 -13.40
N ARG A 44 21.72 -24.59 -12.85
CA ARG A 44 22.62 -24.65 -11.69
C ARG A 44 21.88 -24.46 -10.36
N GLU A 45 20.66 -23.93 -10.39
CA GLU A 45 19.83 -23.74 -9.22
C GLU A 45 18.35 -23.84 -9.56
N LEU A 46 17.52 -24.08 -8.52
CA LEU A 46 16.08 -24.00 -8.68
C LEU A 46 15.66 -22.51 -8.72
N GLY A 47 15.39 -22.01 -9.92
CA GLY A 47 14.97 -20.63 -10.15
C GLY A 47 13.52 -20.51 -10.56
N TYR A 48 13.12 -19.26 -10.87
CA TYR A 48 11.76 -18.88 -11.20
C TYR A 48 11.65 -18.31 -12.61
N ASN A 49 10.46 -18.15 -13.13
CA ASN A 49 10.22 -17.36 -14.33
C ASN A 49 9.74 -15.95 -13.94
N TYR A 50 10.66 -15.12 -13.48
CA TYR A 50 10.38 -13.76 -13.01
C TYR A 50 10.93 -12.70 -13.97
N ARG A 51 10.81 -12.96 -15.26
CA ARG A 51 11.23 -12.03 -16.31
C ARG A 51 10.11 -11.04 -16.58
N ILE A 52 10.33 -9.78 -16.20
CA ILE A 52 9.45 -8.67 -16.53
C ILE A 52 9.51 -8.40 -18.04
N THR A 53 8.39 -8.03 -18.64
CA THR A 53 8.31 -7.71 -20.07
C THR A 53 8.80 -6.29 -20.36
N ASP A 54 9.20 -6.01 -21.61
CA ASP A 54 9.64 -4.69 -22.03
C ASP A 54 8.50 -3.64 -21.92
N MET A 55 7.25 -4.05 -22.14
CA MET A 55 6.09 -3.18 -21.96
C MET A 55 5.93 -2.74 -20.50
N GLN A 56 6.10 -3.67 -19.56
CA GLN A 56 6.06 -3.37 -18.12
C GLN A 56 7.24 -2.48 -17.72
N CYS A 57 8.43 -2.73 -18.26
CA CYS A 57 9.60 -1.88 -18.04
C CYS A 57 9.39 -0.46 -18.58
N ALA A 58 8.84 -0.31 -19.77
CA ALA A 58 8.53 0.99 -20.36
C ALA A 58 7.51 1.77 -19.53
N LEU A 59 6.46 1.10 -19.04
CA LEU A 59 5.51 1.69 -18.10
C LEU A 59 6.22 2.14 -16.82
N GLY A 60 7.07 1.29 -16.24
CA GLY A 60 7.83 1.60 -15.03
C GLY A 60 8.73 2.83 -15.19
N LEU A 61 9.45 2.95 -16.31
CA LEU A 61 10.27 4.11 -16.63
C LEU A 61 9.42 5.39 -16.76
N SER A 62 8.29 5.32 -17.46
CA SER A 62 7.35 6.44 -17.58
C SER A 62 6.81 6.88 -16.21
N GLN A 63 6.49 5.93 -15.33
CA GLN A 63 6.01 6.19 -13.97
C GLN A 63 7.11 6.77 -13.07
N LEU A 64 8.33 6.28 -13.18
CA LEU A 64 9.47 6.73 -12.39
C LEU A 64 9.78 8.20 -12.66
N ASN A 65 9.67 8.66 -13.91
CA ASN A 65 9.83 10.08 -14.28
C ASN A 65 8.82 11.03 -13.62
N LYS A 66 7.71 10.49 -13.10
CA LYS A 66 6.66 11.26 -12.41
C LYS A 66 6.74 11.13 -10.88
N LEU A 67 7.63 10.30 -10.35
CA LEU A 67 7.66 9.92 -8.93
C LEU A 67 7.74 11.12 -7.99
N ASP A 68 8.64 12.07 -8.27
CA ASP A 68 8.83 13.24 -7.40
C ASP A 68 7.57 14.10 -7.33
N SER A 69 6.90 14.32 -8.45
CA SER A 69 5.63 15.07 -8.49
C SER A 69 4.52 14.33 -7.76
N PHE A 70 4.47 13.01 -7.88
CA PHE A 70 3.50 12.18 -7.16
C PHE A 70 3.71 12.23 -5.64
N ILE A 71 4.96 12.19 -5.19
CA ILE A 71 5.30 12.29 -3.76
C ILE A 71 4.99 13.69 -3.23
N ALA A 72 5.33 14.74 -3.98
CA ALA A 72 5.03 16.12 -3.60
C ALA A 72 3.50 16.30 -3.39
N ARG A 73 2.69 15.85 -4.36
CA ARG A 73 1.23 15.94 -4.25
C ARG A 73 0.66 15.14 -3.07
N ARG A 74 1.15 13.94 -2.83
CA ARG A 74 0.73 13.14 -1.66
C ARG A 74 1.04 13.81 -0.33
N LYS A 75 2.17 14.49 -0.23
CA LYS A 75 2.53 15.28 0.94
C LYS A 75 1.59 16.49 1.16
N GLU A 76 1.18 17.15 0.09
CA GLU A 76 0.18 18.23 0.15
C GLU A 76 -1.17 17.71 0.67
N ILE A 77 -1.65 16.60 0.09
CA ILE A 77 -2.89 15.95 0.52
C ILE A 77 -2.80 15.57 2.01
N ALA A 78 -1.69 14.97 2.46
CA ALA A 78 -1.50 14.62 3.86
C ALA A 78 -1.57 15.84 4.78
N LYS A 79 -0.90 16.94 4.43
CA LYS A 79 -0.95 18.20 5.20
C LYS A 79 -2.35 18.78 5.29
N THR A 80 -3.13 18.71 4.22
CA THR A 80 -4.51 19.18 4.20
C THR A 80 -5.37 18.35 5.14
N TYR A 81 -5.26 17.02 5.10
CA TYR A 81 -5.95 16.14 6.04
C TYR A 81 -5.53 16.40 7.50
N ASP A 82 -4.23 16.51 7.79
CA ASP A 82 -3.72 16.80 9.14
C ASP A 82 -4.29 18.13 9.67
N SER A 83 -4.37 19.14 8.81
CA SER A 83 -4.92 20.44 9.17
C SER A 83 -6.42 20.36 9.44
N ALA A 84 -7.17 19.66 8.61
CA ALA A 84 -8.61 19.49 8.74
C ALA A 84 -9.00 18.70 10.00
N PHE A 85 -8.22 17.66 10.35
CA PHE A 85 -8.53 16.78 11.49
C PHE A 85 -7.88 17.22 12.81
N LYS A 86 -7.18 18.35 12.80
CA LYS A 86 -6.59 18.90 14.03
C LYS A 86 -7.68 19.16 15.09
N ASN A 87 -7.46 18.60 16.29
CA ASN A 87 -8.38 18.71 17.42
C ASN A 87 -9.80 18.13 17.20
N THR A 88 -9.94 17.19 16.26
CA THR A 88 -11.19 16.46 16.02
C THR A 88 -11.13 15.04 16.60
N ILE A 89 -12.21 14.27 16.45
CA ILE A 89 -12.28 12.85 16.81
C ILE A 89 -11.52 11.97 15.83
N ILE A 90 -11.26 12.44 14.60
CA ILE A 90 -10.48 11.76 13.58
C ILE A 90 -9.00 11.99 13.89
N LYS A 91 -8.27 10.93 14.17
CA LYS A 91 -6.84 11.01 14.53
C LYS A 91 -5.99 10.42 13.40
N PRO A 92 -5.10 11.20 12.76
CA PRO A 92 -4.08 10.61 11.91
C PRO A 92 -3.27 9.55 12.66
N LEU A 93 -2.97 8.43 12.02
CA LEU A 93 -2.19 7.34 12.63
C LEU A 93 -0.79 7.82 13.06
N TYR A 94 -0.20 8.71 12.27
CA TYR A 94 1.09 9.35 12.56
C TYR A 94 1.02 10.86 12.29
N THR A 95 1.78 11.64 13.03
CA THR A 95 2.02 13.03 12.71
C THR A 95 2.76 13.18 11.38
N PHE A 96 2.55 14.30 10.69
CA PHE A 96 3.18 14.57 9.40
C PHE A 96 4.71 14.42 9.49
N ASP A 97 5.28 13.62 8.59
CA ASP A 97 6.72 13.45 8.40
C ASP A 97 7.11 13.80 6.96
N SER A 98 7.99 14.78 6.79
CA SER A 98 8.47 15.20 5.47
C SER A 98 9.28 14.11 4.74
N ASN A 99 9.80 13.11 5.42
CA ASN A 99 10.53 11.99 4.84
C ASN A 99 9.60 10.86 4.36
N SER A 100 8.35 10.85 4.81
CA SER A 100 7.35 9.90 4.33
C SER A 100 6.92 10.20 2.89
N SER A 101 6.70 9.17 2.10
CA SER A 101 6.14 9.26 0.74
C SER A 101 4.61 9.16 0.70
N TYR A 102 3.97 8.90 1.82
CA TYR A 102 2.50 8.82 1.99
C TYR A 102 1.82 7.90 0.97
N HIS A 103 2.14 6.61 1.03
CA HIS A 103 1.43 5.61 0.23
C HIS A 103 -0.05 5.54 0.61
N LEU A 104 -0.35 5.55 1.90
CA LEU A 104 -1.68 5.58 2.50
C LEU A 104 -1.76 6.78 3.45
N TYR A 105 -2.99 7.25 3.67
CA TYR A 105 -3.30 8.15 4.77
C TYR A 105 -4.32 7.45 5.67
N VAL A 106 -3.83 6.91 6.78
CA VAL A 106 -4.62 6.13 7.73
C VAL A 106 -5.07 7.04 8.87
N VAL A 107 -6.33 6.92 9.23
CA VAL A 107 -6.91 7.60 10.39
C VAL A 107 -7.48 6.58 11.37
N LEU A 108 -7.58 6.99 12.62
CA LEU A 108 -8.19 6.25 13.72
C LEU A 108 -9.40 7.03 14.21
N VAL A 109 -10.51 6.32 14.43
CA VAL A 109 -11.74 6.83 15.02
C VAL A 109 -12.22 5.84 16.08
N ASP A 110 -12.41 6.34 17.30
CA ASP A 110 -12.97 5.54 18.40
C ASP A 110 -14.50 5.48 18.27
N PHE A 111 -14.97 4.47 17.55
CA PHE A 111 -16.40 4.24 17.29
C PHE A 111 -17.20 3.93 18.56
N THR A 112 -16.56 3.54 19.66
CA THR A 112 -17.26 3.30 20.94
C THR A 112 -17.84 4.59 21.54
N LYS A 113 -17.36 5.75 21.09
CA LYS A 113 -17.81 7.09 21.53
C LYS A 113 -18.80 7.74 20.56
N LEU A 114 -19.23 7.02 19.54
CA LEU A 114 -20.11 7.54 18.49
C LEU A 114 -21.42 6.76 18.44
N ASN A 115 -22.43 7.37 17.83
CA ASN A 115 -23.73 6.74 17.59
C ASN A 115 -23.77 5.93 16.28
N ILE A 116 -22.62 5.77 15.63
CA ILE A 116 -22.47 4.97 14.40
C ILE A 116 -21.36 3.95 14.57
N SER A 117 -21.51 2.82 13.90
CA SER A 117 -20.49 1.80 13.76
C SER A 117 -19.54 2.11 12.62
N LYS A 118 -18.38 1.44 12.61
CA LYS A 118 -17.46 1.46 11.49
C LYS A 118 -18.08 0.94 10.19
N GLU A 119 -18.93 -0.09 10.28
CA GLU A 119 -19.64 -0.65 9.13
C GLU A 119 -20.58 0.38 8.50
N GLU A 120 -21.39 1.06 9.32
CA GLU A 120 -22.28 2.14 8.85
C GLU A 120 -21.50 3.27 8.18
N LEU A 121 -20.35 3.67 8.73
CA LEU A 121 -19.46 4.65 8.09
C LEU A 121 -19.01 4.18 6.68
N PHE A 122 -18.57 2.93 6.53
CA PHE A 122 -18.15 2.40 5.24
C PHE A 122 -19.28 2.36 4.22
N ILE A 123 -20.49 1.98 4.63
CA ILE A 123 -21.69 1.95 3.77
C ILE A 123 -22.04 3.36 3.33
N TRP A 124 -22.16 4.28 4.27
CA TRP A 124 -22.56 5.66 4.00
C TRP A 124 -21.57 6.40 3.08
N LEU A 125 -20.26 6.27 3.31
CA LEU A 125 -19.25 6.88 2.45
C LEU A 125 -19.28 6.28 1.04
N ARG A 126 -19.53 4.99 0.91
CA ARG A 126 -19.69 4.34 -0.41
C ARG A 126 -20.91 4.88 -1.16
N GLU A 127 -22.04 5.14 -0.50
CA GLU A 127 -23.21 5.76 -1.10
C GLU A 127 -22.92 7.20 -1.58
N LYS A 128 -21.99 7.88 -0.93
CA LYS A 128 -21.46 9.19 -1.35
C LYS A 128 -20.36 9.09 -2.43
N ASN A 129 -20.10 7.90 -3.00
CA ASN A 129 -19.00 7.61 -3.93
C ASN A 129 -17.60 7.89 -3.37
N ILE A 130 -17.43 7.81 -2.06
CA ILE A 130 -16.14 7.93 -1.39
C ILE A 130 -15.62 6.52 -1.05
N GLY A 131 -14.52 6.13 -1.70
CA GLY A 131 -13.86 4.86 -1.43
C GLY A 131 -12.89 4.97 -0.25
N ILE A 132 -13.21 4.36 0.88
CA ILE A 132 -12.27 4.13 1.97
C ILE A 132 -11.90 2.65 2.04
N GLN A 133 -10.79 2.31 2.69
CA GLN A 133 -10.31 0.93 2.76
C GLN A 133 -9.69 0.63 4.11
N LEU A 134 -9.75 -0.64 4.49
CA LEU A 134 -9.07 -1.16 5.68
C LEU A 134 -7.72 -1.78 5.30
N HIS A 135 -6.65 -1.35 5.95
CA HIS A 135 -5.30 -1.89 5.78
C HIS A 135 -4.71 -2.33 7.13
N TYR A 136 -4.89 -3.60 7.55
CA TYR A 136 -5.64 -4.70 6.92
C TYR A 136 -6.38 -5.50 8.00
N ILE A 137 -7.19 -6.49 7.59
CA ILE A 137 -7.68 -7.50 8.54
C ILE A 137 -6.46 -8.21 9.14
N PRO A 138 -6.36 -8.36 10.47
CA PRO A 138 -5.24 -9.04 11.11
C PRO A 138 -5.03 -10.46 10.58
N ILE A 139 -3.78 -10.82 10.33
CA ILE A 139 -3.42 -12.10 9.68
C ILE A 139 -3.94 -13.29 10.47
N ASN A 140 -3.80 -13.28 11.79
CA ASN A 140 -4.29 -14.33 12.68
C ASN A 140 -5.83 -14.47 12.67
N LYS A 141 -6.57 -13.44 12.23
CA LYS A 141 -8.04 -13.49 12.05
C LYS A 141 -8.46 -14.09 10.71
N GLN A 142 -7.52 -14.32 9.79
CA GLN A 142 -7.81 -14.91 8.48
C GLN A 142 -8.07 -16.42 8.59
N PRO A 143 -9.08 -16.97 7.85
CA PRO A 143 -9.43 -18.39 7.93
C PRO A 143 -8.25 -19.34 7.68
N TYR A 144 -7.38 -19.01 6.71
CA TYR A 144 -6.20 -19.81 6.41
C TYR A 144 -5.30 -19.99 7.64
N TYR A 145 -4.98 -18.90 8.34
CA TYR A 145 -4.11 -18.96 9.52
C TYR A 145 -4.82 -19.59 10.73
N LYS A 146 -6.12 -19.36 10.88
CA LYS A 146 -6.92 -20.06 11.90
C LYS A 146 -6.87 -21.58 11.71
N ASN A 147 -6.97 -22.08 10.49
CA ASN A 147 -6.85 -23.50 10.17
C ASN A 147 -5.45 -24.08 10.46
N LEU A 148 -4.41 -23.23 10.56
CA LEU A 148 -3.07 -23.61 10.98
C LEU A 148 -2.85 -23.51 12.50
N GLY A 149 -3.91 -23.20 13.27
CA GLY A 149 -3.85 -23.12 14.73
C GLY A 149 -3.49 -21.75 15.30
N PHE A 150 -3.52 -20.69 14.48
CA PHE A 150 -3.40 -19.30 14.94
C PHE A 150 -4.78 -18.70 15.27
N GLY A 151 -4.80 -17.55 15.94
CA GLY A 151 -6.03 -16.77 16.17
C GLY A 151 -6.43 -16.59 17.61
N ASP A 152 -5.81 -17.34 18.52
CA ASP A 152 -6.04 -17.25 19.97
C ASP A 152 -5.07 -16.28 20.68
N GLU A 153 -4.16 -15.67 19.92
CA GLU A 153 -3.17 -14.74 20.44
C GLU A 153 -3.83 -13.45 20.94
N GLN A 154 -3.40 -13.02 22.13
CA GLN A 154 -3.83 -11.75 22.71
C GLN A 154 -3.04 -10.61 22.08
N THR A 155 -3.67 -9.85 21.19
CA THR A 155 -3.06 -8.75 20.46
C THR A 155 -3.81 -7.41 20.63
N PRO A 156 -3.93 -6.88 21.87
CA PRO A 156 -4.85 -5.78 22.19
C PRO A 156 -4.57 -4.51 21.38
N ASN A 157 -3.31 -4.20 21.09
CA ASN A 157 -2.97 -3.01 20.28
C ASN A 157 -3.37 -3.19 18.81
N MET A 158 -3.19 -4.38 18.24
CA MET A 158 -3.61 -4.68 16.89
C MET A 158 -5.13 -4.74 16.78
N ASP A 159 -5.79 -5.33 17.76
CA ASP A 159 -7.26 -5.41 17.82
C ASP A 159 -7.86 -4.00 17.87
N ARG A 160 -7.35 -3.13 18.74
CA ARG A 160 -7.77 -1.74 18.79
C ARG A 160 -7.52 -1.00 17.47
N TYR A 161 -6.32 -1.17 16.89
CA TYR A 161 -6.02 -0.58 15.58
C TYR A 161 -7.03 -1.05 14.52
N TYR A 162 -7.32 -2.35 14.46
CA TYR A 162 -8.26 -2.92 13.52
C TYR A 162 -9.68 -2.35 13.67
N GLU A 163 -10.15 -2.15 14.90
CA GLU A 163 -11.48 -1.58 15.16
C GLU A 163 -11.56 -0.08 14.80
N GLU A 164 -10.49 0.67 15.01
CA GLU A 164 -10.48 2.13 14.84
C GLU A 164 -10.04 2.60 13.46
N CYS A 165 -9.20 1.84 12.72
CA CYS A 165 -8.51 2.32 11.53
C CYS A 165 -9.33 2.24 10.24
N PHE A 166 -9.10 3.22 9.36
CA PHE A 166 -9.38 3.14 7.92
C PHE A 166 -8.50 4.13 7.14
N SER A 167 -8.36 3.89 5.84
CA SER A 167 -7.55 4.72 4.96
C SER A 167 -8.42 5.60 4.09
N LEU A 168 -8.07 6.88 4.02
CA LEU A 168 -8.74 7.88 3.19
C LEU A 168 -8.19 7.88 1.75
N PRO A 169 -8.94 8.42 0.78
CA PRO A 169 -8.47 8.62 -0.58
C PRO A 169 -7.13 9.36 -0.62
N MET A 170 -6.12 8.75 -1.28
CA MET A 170 -4.75 9.25 -1.35
C MET A 170 -4.11 8.85 -2.67
N TYR A 171 -4.19 9.72 -3.69
CA TYR A 171 -3.59 9.49 -5.00
C TYR A 171 -3.22 10.83 -5.67
N PRO A 172 -2.23 10.85 -6.59
CA PRO A 172 -1.70 12.11 -7.12
C PRO A 172 -2.69 12.99 -7.88
N LEU A 173 -3.76 12.40 -8.44
CA LEU A 173 -4.78 13.13 -9.19
C LEU A 173 -5.98 13.57 -8.33
N LEU A 174 -6.00 13.27 -7.03
CA LEU A 174 -7.04 13.75 -6.13
C LEU A 174 -7.03 15.29 -6.12
N SER A 175 -8.13 15.89 -6.61
CA SER A 175 -8.26 17.35 -6.61
C SER A 175 -8.48 17.90 -5.20
N ASN A 176 -8.30 19.20 -5.03
CA ASN A 176 -8.60 19.84 -3.73
C ASN A 176 -10.09 19.79 -3.43
N GLU A 177 -10.93 19.97 -4.44
CA GLU A 177 -12.40 19.92 -4.33
C GLU A 177 -12.86 18.50 -3.92
N GLU A 178 -12.29 17.46 -4.50
CA GLU A 178 -12.58 16.08 -4.11
C GLU A 178 -12.12 15.80 -2.70
N GLN A 179 -10.93 16.27 -2.30
CA GLN A 179 -10.44 16.14 -0.95
C GLN A 179 -11.32 16.87 0.07
N ASP A 180 -11.74 18.09 -0.23
CA ASP A 180 -12.67 18.87 0.59
C ASP A 180 -14.03 18.16 0.72
N TYR A 181 -14.49 17.52 -0.36
CA TYR A 181 -15.71 16.71 -0.31
C TYR A 181 -15.59 15.54 0.65
N VAL A 182 -14.46 14.80 0.61
CA VAL A 182 -14.19 13.72 1.57
C VAL A 182 -14.19 14.22 3.01
N ILE A 183 -13.51 15.35 3.27
CA ILE A 183 -13.43 15.94 4.61
C ILE A 183 -14.83 16.35 5.13
N LYS A 184 -15.62 17.02 4.30
CA LYS A 184 -16.99 17.43 4.64
C LYS A 184 -17.88 16.23 4.94
N ALA A 185 -17.84 15.21 4.09
CA ALA A 185 -18.60 13.99 4.29
C ALA A 185 -18.26 13.28 5.61
N LEU A 186 -16.98 13.23 5.97
CA LEU A 186 -16.55 12.68 7.26
C LEU A 186 -17.10 13.48 8.44
N PHE A 187 -17.07 14.81 8.37
CA PHE A 187 -17.65 15.63 9.43
C PHE A 187 -19.17 15.54 9.51
N GLU A 188 -19.86 15.41 8.38
CA GLU A 188 -21.32 15.22 8.32
C GLU A 188 -21.73 13.97 9.10
N ILE A 189 -21.09 12.84 8.86
CA ILE A 189 -21.48 11.56 9.49
C ILE A 189 -20.94 11.39 10.91
N LEU A 190 -19.78 11.94 11.24
CA LEU A 190 -19.14 11.72 12.55
C LEU A 190 -19.54 12.76 13.61
N ASN A 191 -20.16 13.87 13.23
CA ASN A 191 -20.64 14.92 14.15
C ASN A 191 -22.17 15.01 14.22
N GLY A 192 -22.90 14.27 13.40
CA GLY A 192 -24.37 14.15 13.44
C GLY A 192 -24.79 13.09 14.44
#